data_572085b7a709a356d0cb62370ced4ac0
#
_entry.id   572085b7a709a356d0cb62370ced4ac0
#
_cell.length_a   1.000
_cell.length_b   1.000
_cell.length_c   1.000
_cell.angle_alpha   90.00
_cell.angle_beta   90.00
_cell.angle_gamma   90.00
#
_symmetry.space_group_name_H-M   'P 1'
#
loop_
_entity.id
_entity.type
_entity.pdbx_description
1 polymer ?
#
loop_
_entity_poly.entity_id
_entity_poly.type
_entity_poly.pdbx_seq_one_letter_code
_entity_poly.pdbx_strand_id
1 'polypeptide(L)'
;MKREDLQFSKELTGDIKGMKFGVPEEYLAEGLDPEVKASFMGVLDTLKELGAEVEFFSIKTMEYMIPAYYIIASAEASSNLERFDGVKYGFRAAEYEGLHDMYKKTRTAGFGEEVKRRI
;
A
#
# COMPACT_ATOMS: atom_id res chain seq x y z
N MET A 1 26.68 -3.58 13.54
CA MET A 1 25.81 -4.73 13.81
C MET A 1 25.86 -5.66 12.61
N LYS A 2 26.43 -6.87 12.75
CA LYS A 2 26.30 -7.89 11.69
C LYS A 2 24.84 -8.33 11.67
N ARG A 3 24.13 -8.11 10.54
CA ARG A 3 22.83 -8.74 10.32
C ARG A 3 23.07 -10.24 10.16
N GLU A 4 22.40 -11.06 10.94
CA GLU A 4 22.29 -12.48 10.66
C GLU A 4 21.64 -12.63 9.28
N ASP A 5 22.17 -13.53 8.48
CA ASP A 5 21.64 -13.82 7.15
C ASP A 5 20.32 -14.60 7.33
N LEU A 6 19.21 -13.87 7.37
CA LEU A 6 17.88 -14.42 7.54
C LEU A 6 17.46 -15.13 6.23
N GLN A 7 17.64 -16.42 6.21
CA GLN A 7 17.30 -17.25 5.03
C GLN A 7 15.80 -17.65 5.06
N PHE A 8 14.92 -16.69 4.85
CA PHE A 8 13.46 -16.90 4.89
C PHE A 8 12.97 -18.04 3.99
N SER A 9 13.66 -18.32 2.88
CA SER A 9 13.29 -19.42 2.00
C SER A 9 13.43 -20.81 2.64
N LYS A 10 14.24 -20.97 3.68
CA LYS A 10 14.39 -22.22 4.41
C LYS A 10 13.22 -22.50 5.35
N GLU A 11 12.49 -21.45 5.73
CA GLU A 11 11.29 -21.57 6.59
C GLU A 11 10.04 -21.95 5.79
N LEU A 12 10.11 -21.97 4.46
CA LEU A 12 9.01 -22.39 3.58
C LEU A 12 8.93 -23.92 3.53
N THR A 13 8.51 -24.52 4.62
CA THR A 13 8.43 -25.98 4.76
C THR A 13 7.22 -26.59 4.06
N GLY A 14 6.18 -25.77 3.77
CA GLY A 14 4.88 -26.23 3.28
C GLY A 14 3.99 -26.83 4.38
N ASP A 15 4.46 -26.96 5.60
CA ASP A 15 3.69 -27.43 6.74
C ASP A 15 3.08 -26.26 7.50
N ILE A 16 1.74 -26.23 7.54
CA ILE A 16 0.97 -25.18 8.24
C ILE A 16 0.20 -25.73 9.45
N LYS A 17 0.42 -26.98 9.81
CA LYS A 17 -0.25 -27.60 10.94
C LYS A 17 0.00 -26.86 12.24
N GLY A 18 -1.09 -26.47 12.92
CA GLY A 18 -1.02 -25.70 14.16
C GLY A 18 -0.73 -24.21 13.98
N MET A 19 -0.56 -23.72 12.74
CA MET A 19 -0.49 -22.27 12.50
C MET A 19 -1.85 -21.63 12.72
N LYS A 20 -1.85 -20.40 13.26
CA LYS A 20 -3.06 -19.61 13.51
C LYS A 20 -3.24 -18.55 12.43
N PHE A 21 -4.40 -18.55 11.82
CA PHE A 21 -4.82 -17.57 10.82
C PHE A 21 -5.99 -16.76 11.38
N GLY A 22 -5.76 -15.45 11.55
CA GLY A 22 -6.78 -14.52 11.97
C GLY A 22 -7.53 -13.94 10.76
N VAL A 23 -8.86 -13.94 10.80
CA VAL A 23 -9.72 -13.38 9.74
C VAL A 23 -10.53 -12.23 10.32
N PRO A 24 -10.31 -10.98 9.86
CA PRO A 24 -11.17 -9.88 10.24
C PRO A 24 -12.59 -10.07 9.70
N GLU A 25 -13.60 -10.00 10.55
CA GLU A 25 -15.02 -10.14 10.16
C GLU A 25 -15.42 -9.06 9.15
N GLU A 26 -14.83 -7.88 9.25
CA GLU A 26 -15.07 -6.74 8.36
C GLU A 26 -14.72 -7.03 6.90
N TYR A 27 -13.82 -7.96 6.63
CA TYR A 27 -13.49 -8.38 5.25
C TYR A 27 -14.62 -9.16 4.56
N LEU A 28 -15.53 -9.70 5.35
CA LEU A 28 -16.68 -10.47 4.87
C LEU A 28 -17.99 -9.67 4.94
N ALA A 29 -17.89 -8.36 5.16
CA ALA A 29 -19.02 -7.45 5.30
C ALA A 29 -19.86 -7.35 4.02
N GLU A 30 -20.98 -6.65 4.13
CA GLU A 30 -21.89 -6.37 3.04
C GLU A 30 -21.19 -5.60 1.92
N GLY A 31 -21.44 -5.99 0.65
CA GLY A 31 -20.78 -5.39 -0.52
C GLY A 31 -19.64 -6.22 -1.12
N LEU A 32 -19.18 -7.26 -0.44
CA LEU A 32 -18.24 -8.21 -1.03
C LEU A 32 -18.96 -9.07 -2.08
N ASP A 33 -18.35 -9.21 -3.26
CA ASP A 33 -18.86 -10.07 -4.33
C ASP A 33 -19.04 -11.52 -3.83
N PRO A 34 -20.21 -12.17 -4.10
CA PRO A 34 -20.49 -13.50 -3.60
C PRO A 34 -19.51 -14.58 -4.07
N GLU A 35 -18.99 -14.49 -5.30
CA GLU A 35 -18.00 -15.46 -5.81
C GLU A 35 -16.66 -15.30 -5.10
N VAL A 36 -16.25 -14.05 -4.85
CA VAL A 36 -15.04 -13.74 -4.08
C VAL A 36 -15.18 -14.25 -2.66
N LYS A 37 -16.34 -14.03 -2.01
CA LYS A 37 -16.63 -14.55 -0.67
C LYS A 37 -16.56 -16.07 -0.62
N ALA A 38 -17.19 -16.75 -1.57
CA ALA A 38 -17.19 -18.20 -1.65
C ALA A 38 -15.78 -18.78 -1.84
N SER A 39 -14.99 -18.18 -2.74
CA SER A 39 -13.60 -18.54 -2.98
C SER A 39 -12.75 -18.37 -1.72
N PHE A 40 -12.89 -17.23 -1.04
CA PHE A 40 -12.17 -16.95 0.21
C PHE A 40 -12.53 -17.96 1.31
N MET A 41 -13.81 -18.26 1.49
CA MET A 41 -14.26 -19.28 2.46
C MET A 41 -13.71 -20.67 2.15
N GLY A 42 -13.64 -21.05 0.87
CA GLY A 42 -13.02 -22.29 0.43
C GLY A 42 -11.54 -22.39 0.79
N VAL A 43 -10.81 -21.26 0.71
CA VAL A 43 -9.41 -21.22 1.18
C VAL A 43 -9.33 -21.45 2.68
N LEU A 44 -10.22 -20.86 3.49
CA LEU A 44 -10.22 -21.06 4.93
C LEU A 44 -10.51 -22.52 5.30
N ASP A 45 -11.40 -23.17 4.57
CA ASP A 45 -11.69 -24.57 4.78
C ASP A 45 -10.49 -25.47 4.42
N THR A 46 -9.81 -25.17 3.32
CA THR A 46 -8.54 -25.85 2.95
C THR A 46 -7.47 -25.67 4.02
N LEU A 47 -7.31 -24.48 4.60
CA LEU A 47 -6.36 -24.26 5.68
C LEU A 47 -6.67 -25.12 6.91
N LYS A 48 -7.96 -25.24 7.28
CA LYS A 48 -8.39 -26.11 8.39
C LYS A 48 -8.14 -27.60 8.08
N GLU A 49 -8.40 -28.03 6.86
CA GLU A 49 -8.12 -29.41 6.42
C GLU A 49 -6.63 -29.74 6.50
N LEU A 50 -5.76 -28.76 6.24
CA LEU A 50 -4.31 -28.89 6.38
C LEU A 50 -3.83 -28.77 7.84
N GLY A 51 -4.75 -28.62 8.79
CA GLY A 51 -4.46 -28.63 10.23
C GLY A 51 -4.13 -27.27 10.82
N ALA A 52 -4.40 -26.17 10.11
CA ALA A 52 -4.31 -24.83 10.66
C ALA A 52 -5.52 -24.46 11.52
N GLU A 53 -5.33 -23.55 12.46
CA GLU A 53 -6.39 -22.94 13.26
C GLU A 53 -6.85 -21.64 12.60
N VAL A 54 -8.15 -21.47 12.37
CA VAL A 54 -8.74 -20.26 11.80
C VAL A 54 -9.63 -19.59 12.84
N GLU A 55 -9.29 -18.36 13.20
CA GLU A 55 -10.01 -17.55 14.20
C GLU A 55 -10.56 -16.28 13.55
N PHE A 56 -11.83 -15.96 13.80
CA PHE A 56 -12.44 -14.69 13.40
C PHE A 56 -12.29 -13.65 14.51
N PHE A 57 -12.00 -12.40 14.13
CA PHE A 57 -11.88 -11.29 15.06
C PHE A 57 -12.32 -9.98 14.41
N SER A 58 -12.62 -8.96 15.21
CA SER A 58 -13.05 -7.65 14.72
C SER A 58 -11.97 -6.60 14.90
N ILE A 59 -11.76 -5.76 13.87
CA ILE A 59 -10.90 -4.59 13.90
C ILE A 59 -11.77 -3.34 13.85
N LYS A 60 -12.14 -2.80 15.00
CA LYS A 60 -13.06 -1.64 15.13
C LYS A 60 -12.62 -0.38 14.36
N THR A 61 -11.34 -0.26 14.03
CA THR A 61 -10.76 0.88 13.29
C THR A 61 -10.70 0.64 11.79
N MET A 62 -11.22 -0.49 11.29
CA MET A 62 -11.17 -0.84 9.87
C MET A 62 -11.83 0.22 8.98
N GLU A 63 -12.90 0.85 9.43
CA GLU A 63 -13.60 1.92 8.70
C GLU A 63 -12.70 3.12 8.38
N TYR A 64 -11.67 3.36 9.17
CA TYR A 64 -10.72 4.46 8.98
C TYR A 64 -9.53 4.11 8.08
N MET A 65 -9.34 2.84 7.68
CA MET A 65 -8.17 2.41 6.92
C MET A 65 -8.03 3.14 5.58
N ILE A 66 -9.09 3.17 4.79
CA ILE A 66 -9.07 3.81 3.46
C ILE A 66 -8.91 5.33 3.57
N PRO A 67 -9.69 6.04 4.41
CA PRO A 67 -9.47 7.47 4.66
C PRO A 67 -8.04 7.79 5.14
N ALA A 68 -7.54 7.05 6.12
CA ALA A 68 -6.19 7.23 6.64
C ALA A 68 -5.12 7.01 5.55
N TYR A 69 -5.28 5.96 4.74
CA TYR A 69 -4.39 5.70 3.61
C TYR A 69 -4.32 6.90 2.66
N TYR A 70 -5.46 7.45 2.23
CA TYR A 70 -5.47 8.59 1.31
C TYR A 70 -4.82 9.84 1.89
N ILE A 71 -5.05 10.12 3.16
CA ILE A 71 -4.45 11.27 3.85
C ILE A 71 -2.93 11.09 3.93
N ILE A 72 -2.46 9.95 4.41
CA ILE A 72 -1.04 9.65 4.58
C ILE A 72 -0.33 9.61 3.22
N ALA A 73 -0.92 8.94 2.22
CA ALA A 73 -0.34 8.84 0.88
C ALA A 73 -0.22 10.21 0.21
N SER A 74 -1.21 11.09 0.37
CA SER A 74 -1.14 12.46 -0.17
C SER A 74 -0.09 13.31 0.55
N ALA A 75 0.00 13.22 1.87
CA ALA A 75 1.02 13.92 2.66
C ALA A 75 2.44 13.45 2.29
N GLU A 76 2.64 12.15 2.15
CA GLU A 76 3.92 11.55 1.76
C GLU A 76 4.30 11.96 0.32
N ALA A 77 3.35 11.90 -0.62
CA ALA A 77 3.57 12.34 -2.00
C ALA A 77 3.95 13.83 -2.06
N SER A 78 3.25 14.69 -1.33
CA SER A 78 3.56 16.12 -1.24
C SER A 78 4.97 16.35 -0.72
N SER A 79 5.34 15.71 0.38
CA SER A 79 6.67 15.82 0.99
C SER A 79 7.80 15.33 0.06
N ASN A 80 7.57 14.23 -0.66
CA ASN A 80 8.57 13.69 -1.57
C ASN A 80 8.72 14.54 -2.85
N LEU A 81 7.61 15.02 -3.40
CA LEU A 81 7.60 15.83 -4.62
C LEU A 81 7.97 17.30 -4.39
N GLU A 82 7.97 17.77 -3.15
CA GLU A 82 8.51 19.08 -2.78
C GLU A 82 9.94 19.28 -3.28
N ARG A 83 10.75 18.23 -3.26
CA ARG A 83 12.17 18.25 -3.66
C ARG A 83 12.40 18.30 -5.16
N PHE A 84 11.38 18.09 -5.97
CA PHE A 84 11.52 18.10 -7.43
C PHE A 84 11.61 19.54 -7.95
N ASP A 85 12.74 19.87 -8.54
CA ASP A 85 13.07 21.18 -9.06
C ASP A 85 13.50 21.20 -10.55
N GLY A 86 13.73 20.02 -11.14
CA GLY A 86 14.24 19.87 -12.50
C GLY A 86 15.72 20.28 -12.68
N VAL A 87 16.47 20.45 -11.57
CA VAL A 87 17.90 20.83 -11.63
C VAL A 87 18.78 19.60 -11.71
N LYS A 88 18.61 18.65 -10.79
CA LYS A 88 19.46 17.46 -10.70
C LYS A 88 19.03 16.34 -11.64
N TYR A 89 17.73 16.20 -11.88
CA TYR A 89 17.17 15.12 -12.69
C TYR A 89 15.74 15.46 -13.15
N GLY A 90 15.27 14.71 -14.12
CA GLY A 90 13.91 14.79 -14.63
C GLY A 90 13.69 15.96 -15.59
N PHE A 91 12.42 16.26 -15.82
CA PHE A 91 11.99 17.33 -16.73
C PHE A 91 12.35 18.70 -16.19
N ARG A 92 12.83 19.58 -17.10
CA ARG A 92 13.01 21.02 -16.86
C ARG A 92 12.34 21.80 -17.97
N ALA A 93 11.65 22.88 -17.62
CA ALA A 93 11.13 23.81 -18.60
C ALA A 93 12.25 24.41 -19.45
N ALA A 94 12.04 24.51 -20.77
CA ALA A 94 13.06 25.02 -21.68
C ALA A 94 13.28 26.55 -21.59
N GLU A 95 12.18 27.26 -21.29
CA GLU A 95 12.18 28.74 -21.26
C GLU A 95 11.75 29.25 -19.89
N TYR A 96 12.61 30.03 -19.24
CA TYR A 96 12.34 30.63 -17.94
C TYR A 96 13.21 31.88 -17.69
N GLU A 97 12.72 32.77 -16.84
CA GLU A 97 13.40 33.98 -16.40
C GLU A 97 13.85 33.86 -14.94
N GLY A 98 15.10 33.44 -14.73
CA GLY A 98 15.66 33.25 -13.39
C GLY A 98 15.17 31.98 -12.68
N LEU A 99 15.74 31.72 -11.49
CA LEU A 99 15.59 30.49 -10.76
C LEU A 99 14.15 30.22 -10.32
N HIS A 100 13.46 31.21 -9.82
CA HIS A 100 12.11 31.05 -9.29
C HIS A 100 11.09 30.72 -10.40
N ASP A 101 11.21 31.37 -11.55
CA ASP A 101 10.36 31.10 -12.71
C ASP A 101 10.64 29.71 -13.29
N MET A 102 11.91 29.30 -13.30
CA MET A 102 12.30 27.95 -13.68
C MET A 102 11.59 26.89 -12.82
N TYR A 103 11.59 27.04 -11.50
CA TYR A 103 10.90 26.11 -10.60
C TYR A 103 9.41 26.06 -10.85
N LYS A 104 8.77 27.22 -10.96
CA LYS A 104 7.32 27.29 -11.26
C LYS A 104 6.97 26.59 -12.55
N LYS A 105 7.62 26.95 -13.66
CA LYS A 105 7.34 26.40 -14.98
C LYS A 105 7.65 24.90 -15.05
N THR A 106 8.76 24.48 -14.47
CA THR A 106 9.16 23.08 -14.41
C THR A 106 8.13 22.24 -13.67
N ARG A 107 7.72 22.65 -12.49
CA ARG A 107 6.72 21.92 -11.68
C ARG A 107 5.34 21.96 -12.33
N THR A 108 4.95 23.10 -12.90
CA THR A 108 3.67 23.26 -13.59
C THR A 108 3.55 22.35 -14.81
N ALA A 109 4.58 22.23 -15.62
CA ALA A 109 4.58 21.41 -16.82
C ALA A 109 4.94 19.95 -16.54
N GLY A 110 5.79 19.70 -15.54
CA GLY A 110 6.30 18.36 -15.22
C GLY A 110 5.33 17.49 -14.41
N PHE A 111 4.45 18.09 -13.61
CA PHE A 111 3.45 17.34 -12.85
C PHE A 111 2.14 17.22 -13.62
N GLY A 112 1.62 15.99 -13.72
CA GLY A 112 0.29 15.74 -14.23
C GLY A 112 -0.81 16.24 -13.29
N GLU A 113 -2.04 16.34 -13.79
CA GLU A 113 -3.18 16.89 -13.03
C GLU A 113 -3.46 16.09 -11.73
N GLU A 114 -3.32 14.79 -11.76
CA GLU A 114 -3.53 13.94 -10.59
C GLU A 114 -2.51 14.23 -9.47
N VAL A 115 -1.25 14.41 -9.84
CA VAL A 115 -0.18 14.78 -8.90
C VAL A 115 -0.44 16.16 -8.31
N LYS A 116 -0.84 17.14 -9.12
CA LYS A 116 -1.17 18.50 -8.67
C LYS A 116 -2.32 18.56 -7.67
N ARG A 117 -3.24 17.60 -7.72
CA ARG A 117 -4.34 17.51 -6.75
C ARG A 117 -3.91 16.94 -5.40
N ARG A 118 -2.78 16.23 -5.36
CA ARG A 118 -2.28 15.56 -4.15
C ARG A 118 -1.21 16.33 -3.40
N ILE A 119 -0.58 17.35 -4.03
CA ILE A 119 0.52 18.14 -3.47
C ILE A 119 0.14 19.55 -3.04
#